data_8e0e06f5092c7be527426522b1c40db1
#
_entry.id   8e0e06f5092c7be527426522b1c40db1
#
_cell.length_a   1.000
_cell.length_b   1.000
_cell.length_c   1.000
_cell.angle_alpha   90.00
_cell.angle_beta   90.00
_cell.angle_gamma   90.00
#
_symmetry.space_group_name_H-M   'P 1'
#
loop_
_entity.id
_entity.type
_entity.pdbx_description
1 polymer ?
#
loop_
_entity_poly.entity_id
_entity_poly.type
_entity_poly.pdbx_seq_one_letter_code
_entity_poly.pdbx_strand_id
1 'polypeptide(L)' 'MSGHSKWANIKRKKGINDKIKANVFAKMSHLITIAVIEGGGIELDHNVKLRLAIDKAKSFNIPKENIKRAIEKGF' A
#
# COMPACT_ATOMS: atom_id res chain seq x y z
N MET A 1 0.30 -28.51 14.04
CA MET A 1 0.46 -28.79 12.88
C MET A 1 0.01 -27.85 11.86
N SER A 2 -1.17 -27.37 11.94
CA SER A 2 -1.62 -26.44 10.94
C SER A 2 -0.75 -25.18 10.86
N GLY A 3 -0.22 -24.70 11.96
CA GLY A 3 0.67 -23.56 11.93
C GLY A 3 1.93 -23.85 11.16
N HIS A 4 2.41 -25.06 11.28
CA HIS A 4 3.59 -25.49 10.58
C HIS A 4 3.32 -25.54 9.09
N SER A 5 2.19 -26.07 8.71
CA SER A 5 1.81 -26.14 7.32
C SER A 5 1.65 -24.75 6.73
N LYS A 6 1.11 -23.82 7.49
CA LYS A 6 0.98 -22.44 7.05
C LYS A 6 2.33 -21.85 6.68
N TRP A 7 3.31 -22.07 7.53
CA TRP A 7 4.63 -21.57 7.29
C TRP A 7 5.22 -22.11 5.99
N ALA A 8 5.10 -23.42 5.82
CA ALA A 8 5.60 -24.06 4.63
C ALA A 8 4.91 -23.53 3.39
N ASN A 9 3.60 -23.37 3.47
CA ASN A 9 2.84 -22.83 2.34
C ASN A 9 3.25 -21.43 1.99
N ILE A 10 3.46 -20.60 2.97
CA ILE A 10 3.88 -19.22 2.75
C ILE A 10 5.21 -19.17 2.05
N LYS A 11 6.14 -20.00 2.48
CA LYS A 11 7.46 -20.06 1.85
C LYS A 11 7.41 -20.51 0.41
N ARG A 12 6.62 -21.54 0.14
CA ARG A 12 6.51 -22.07 -1.22
C ARG A 12 5.83 -21.10 -2.16
N LYS A 13 5.00 -20.23 -1.64
CA LYS A 13 4.26 -19.27 -2.45
C LYS A 13 4.97 -17.94 -2.59
N LYS A 14 6.26 -17.92 -2.33
CA LYS A 14 6.98 -16.66 -2.39
C LYS A 14 6.84 -15.97 -3.74
N GLY A 15 6.96 -16.72 -4.83
CA GLY A 15 6.80 -16.13 -6.14
C GLY A 15 5.41 -15.61 -6.40
N ILE A 16 4.41 -16.33 -5.90
CA ILE A 16 3.03 -15.90 -6.03
C ILE A 16 2.79 -14.65 -5.18
N ASN A 17 3.39 -14.63 -3.99
CA ASN A 17 3.28 -13.48 -3.12
C ASN A 17 3.87 -12.22 -3.75
N ASP A 18 4.90 -12.37 -4.56
CA ASP A 18 5.48 -11.21 -5.23
C ASP A 18 4.49 -10.61 -6.21
N LYS A 19 3.71 -11.43 -6.91
CA LYS A 19 2.67 -10.93 -7.79
C LYS A 19 1.57 -10.24 -7.01
N ILE A 20 1.15 -10.86 -5.91
CA ILE A 20 0.15 -10.27 -5.04
C ILE A 20 0.65 -8.94 -4.49
N LYS A 21 1.92 -8.90 -4.13
CA LYS A 21 2.53 -7.69 -3.62
C LYS A 21 2.49 -6.57 -4.66
N ALA A 22 2.80 -6.90 -5.92
CA ALA A 22 2.77 -5.92 -6.99
C ALA A 22 1.36 -5.36 -7.17
N ASN A 23 0.36 -6.23 -7.11
CA ASN A 23 -1.03 -5.79 -7.22
C ASN A 23 -1.43 -4.91 -6.05
N VAL A 24 -0.99 -5.27 -4.85
CA VAL A 24 -1.27 -4.47 -3.66
C VAL A 24 -0.59 -3.12 -3.76
N PHE A 25 0.65 -3.08 -4.24
CA PHE A 25 1.37 -1.83 -4.43
C PHE A 25 0.61 -0.91 -5.38
N ALA A 26 0.16 -1.45 -6.51
CA ALA A 26 -0.59 -0.67 -7.48
C ALA A 26 -1.89 -0.15 -6.89
N LYS A 27 -2.58 -0.99 -6.14
CA LYS A 27 -3.83 -0.62 -5.49
C LYS A 27 -3.62 0.48 -4.46
N MET A 28 -2.60 0.32 -3.62
CA MET A 28 -2.32 1.32 -2.59
C MET A 28 -1.90 2.63 -3.22
N SER A 29 -1.10 2.57 -4.27
CA SER A 29 -0.68 3.74 -5.02
C SER A 29 -1.89 4.50 -5.54
N HIS A 30 -2.81 3.75 -6.14
CA HIS A 30 -4.04 4.33 -6.68
C HIS A 30 -4.88 4.96 -5.58
N LEU A 31 -5.02 4.27 -4.45
CA LEU A 31 -5.78 4.80 -3.32
C LEU A 31 -5.17 6.08 -2.78
N ILE A 32 -3.84 6.13 -2.71
CA ILE A 32 -3.16 7.33 -2.24
C ILE A 32 -3.40 8.49 -3.20
N THR A 33 -3.29 8.22 -4.49
CA THR A 33 -3.52 9.24 -5.52
C THR A 33 -4.94 9.79 -5.42
N ILE A 34 -5.92 8.90 -5.32
CA ILE A 34 -7.31 9.32 -5.18
C ILE A 34 -7.52 10.10 -3.90
N ALA A 35 -6.88 9.67 -2.82
CA ALA A 35 -7.02 10.35 -1.53
C ALA A 35 -6.49 11.79 -1.59
N VAL A 36 -5.43 12.01 -2.36
CA VAL A 36 -4.91 13.37 -2.55
C VAL A 36 -5.94 14.22 -3.28
N ILE A 37 -6.49 13.68 -4.34
CA ILE A 37 -7.46 14.39 -5.17
C ILE A 37 -8.75 14.67 -4.40
N GLU A 38 -9.31 13.64 -3.79
CA GLU A 38 -10.61 13.76 -3.10
C GLU A 38 -10.53 14.38 -1.73
N GLY A 39 -9.39 14.18 -1.07
CA GLY A 39 -9.24 14.63 0.31
C GLY A 39 -8.81 16.07 0.48
N GLY A 40 -8.47 16.74 -0.61
CA GLY A 40 -8.15 18.16 -0.54
C GLY A 40 -6.67 18.49 -0.49
N GLY A 41 -5.80 17.63 -0.96
CA GLY A 41 -4.39 17.95 -1.07
C GLY A 41 -3.44 17.07 -0.28
N ILE A 42 -2.22 17.52 -0.14
CA ILE A 42 -1.15 16.71 0.44
C ILE A 42 -0.89 17.00 1.92
N GLU A 43 -1.63 17.91 2.50
CA GLU A 43 -1.48 18.22 3.92
C GLU A 43 -2.14 17.15 4.77
N LEU A 44 -1.33 16.34 5.44
CA LEU A 44 -1.85 15.23 6.22
C LEU A 44 -2.79 15.68 7.34
N ASP A 45 -2.55 16.85 7.91
CA ASP A 45 -3.40 17.36 8.96
C ASP A 45 -4.80 17.70 8.48
N HIS A 46 -4.94 17.99 7.19
CA HIS A 46 -6.22 18.37 6.61
C HIS A 46 -6.79 17.29 5.71
N ASN A 47 -6.06 16.22 5.48
CA ASN A 47 -6.50 15.15 4.60
C ASN A 47 -6.48 13.80 5.31
N VAL A 48 -7.58 13.51 5.98
CA VAL A 48 -7.70 12.25 6.74
C VAL A 48 -7.65 11.04 5.81
N LYS A 49 -8.24 11.16 4.63
CA LYS A 49 -8.23 10.07 3.67
C LYS A 49 -6.81 9.71 3.26
N LEU A 50 -5.99 10.72 3.02
CA LEU A 50 -4.60 10.50 2.63
C LEU A 50 -3.83 9.87 3.78
N ARG A 51 -4.06 10.35 4.99
CA ARG A 51 -3.38 9.79 6.15
C ARG A 51 -3.69 8.30 6.32
N LEU A 52 -4.96 7.96 6.20
CA LEU A 52 -5.38 6.56 6.31
C LEU A 52 -4.80 5.71 5.18
N ALA A 53 -4.78 6.24 3.97
CA ALA A 53 -4.23 5.53 2.84
C ALA A 53 -2.74 5.27 3.01
N ILE A 54 -2.02 6.26 3.52
CA ILE A 54 -0.59 6.11 3.77
C ILE A 54 -0.33 5.09 4.87
N ASP A 55 -1.10 5.15 5.95
CA ASP A 55 -0.96 4.18 7.03
C ASP A 55 -1.20 2.77 6.54
N LYS A 56 -2.20 2.60 5.71
CA LYS A 56 -2.50 1.30 5.14
C LYS A 56 -1.37 0.82 4.25
N ALA A 57 -0.83 1.72 3.43
CA ALA A 57 0.28 1.39 2.56
C ALA A 57 1.49 0.97 3.37
N LYS A 58 1.77 1.65 4.46
CA LYS A 58 2.87 1.31 5.34
C LYS A 58 2.69 -0.07 5.95
N SER A 59 1.46 -0.44 6.26
CA SER A 59 1.18 -1.75 6.84
C SER A 59 1.49 -2.87 5.84
N PHE A 60 1.52 -2.58 4.56
CA PHE A 60 1.91 -3.53 3.53
C PHE A 60 3.37 -3.37 3.13
N ASN A 61 4.13 -2.61 3.89
CA ASN A 61 5.57 -2.39 3.65
C ASN A 61 5.88 -1.77 2.29
N ILE A 62 5.03 -0.87 1.86
CA ILE A 62 5.28 -0.15 0.61
C ILE A 62 6.38 0.88 0.85
N PRO A 63 7.41 0.93 -0.02
CA PRO A 63 8.51 1.87 0.16
C PRO A 63 8.05 3.32 0.15
N LYS A 64 8.73 4.14 0.90
CA LYS A 64 8.40 5.57 1.00
C LYS A 64 8.42 6.25 -0.37
N GLU A 65 9.34 5.84 -1.22
CA GLU A 65 9.44 6.42 -2.56
C GLU A 65 8.18 6.17 -3.37
N ASN A 66 7.62 4.99 -3.25
CA ASN A 66 6.41 4.65 -3.97
C ASN A 66 5.23 5.46 -3.45
N ILE A 67 5.17 5.63 -2.13
CA ILE A 67 4.13 6.45 -1.52
C ILE A 67 4.25 7.89 -2.00
N LYS A 68 5.46 8.41 -2.02
CA LYS A 68 5.71 9.77 -2.46
C LYS A 68 5.30 9.97 -3.91
N ARG A 69 5.63 9.03 -4.77
CA ARG A 69 5.25 9.11 -6.19
C ARG A 69 3.73 9.11 -6.36
N ALA A 70 3.05 8.30 -5.56
CA ALA A 70 1.60 8.24 -5.63
C ALA A 70 0.98 9.57 -5.21
N ILE A 71 1.56 10.20 -4.19
CA ILE A 71 1.09 11.51 -3.74
C ILE A 71 1.31 12.54 -4.83
N GLU A 72 2.48 12.52 -5.44
CA GLU A 72 2.79 13.48 -6.51
C GLU A 72 1.88 13.31 -7.71
N LYS A 73 1.47 12.09 -7.98
CA LYS A 73 0.55 11.83 -9.08
C LYS A 73 -0.80 12.49 -8.89
N GLY A 74 -1.28 12.58 -7.66
CA GLY A 74 -2.57 13.17 -7.37
C GLY A 74 -2.48 14.68 -7.15
N PHE A 75 -1.30 15.15 -6.99
CA PHE A 75 -1.08 16.57 -6.74
C PHE A 75 -0.92 17.34 -8.06
#